data_f350ac1b1db253878cd100b2a2701303
#
_entry.id   f350ac1b1db253878cd100b2a2701303
#
_cell.length_a   1.000
_cell.length_b   1.000
_cell.length_c   1.000
_cell.angle_alpha   90.00
_cell.angle_beta   90.00
_cell.angle_gamma   90.00
#
_symmetry.space_group_name_H-M   'P 1'
#
loop_
_entity.id
_entity.type
_entity.pdbx_description
1 polymer ?
#
loop_
_entity_poly.entity_id
_entity_poly.type
_entity_poly.pdbx_seq_one_letter_code
_entity_poly.pdbx_strand_id
1 'polypeptide(L)'
;IFTTSLSPVLVAGVLAAVKHLKGSSEERDAQQAAASALKAKFAAAGLPVMQSVTHIVPLMVGDPVRAKKISDILLAEYGAYVQPINFPTVPRGTERLRFTPGPAHTEAMMDELTSAL
;
A
#
# COMPACT_ATOMS: atom_id res chain seq x y z
N ILE A 1 -21.20 -17.51 8.58
CA ILE A 1 -22.40 -18.35 8.34
C ILE A 1 -23.45 -18.15 9.41
N PHE A 2 -23.07 -18.06 10.67
CA PHE A 2 -24.01 -17.95 11.80
C PHE A 2 -24.28 -16.51 12.26
N THR A 3 -23.75 -15.51 11.58
CA THR A 3 -24.02 -14.10 11.87
C THR A 3 -25.30 -13.67 11.15
N THR A 4 -26.35 -13.42 11.91
CA THR A 4 -27.68 -13.07 11.38
C THR A 4 -27.87 -11.56 11.22
N SER A 5 -27.11 -10.74 11.95
CA SER A 5 -27.18 -9.29 11.89
C SER A 5 -25.84 -8.65 12.20
N LEU A 6 -25.63 -7.43 11.68
CA LEU A 6 -24.48 -6.62 12.01
C LEU A 6 -24.66 -5.96 13.38
N SER A 7 -23.57 -5.81 14.13
CA SER A 7 -23.59 -5.05 15.39
C SER A 7 -24.04 -3.60 15.13
N PRO A 8 -25.01 -3.06 15.87
CA PRO A 8 -25.45 -1.67 15.71
C PRO A 8 -24.33 -0.65 15.84
N VAL A 9 -23.34 -0.89 16.70
CA VAL A 9 -22.18 -0.02 16.88
C VAL A 9 -21.32 0.03 15.63
N LEU A 10 -21.03 -1.14 15.01
CA LEU A 10 -20.29 -1.21 13.76
C LEU A 10 -21.05 -0.55 12.61
N VAL A 11 -22.37 -0.78 12.53
CA VAL A 11 -23.22 -0.16 11.51
C VAL A 11 -23.24 1.35 11.64
N ALA A 12 -23.33 1.88 12.86
CA ALA A 12 -23.29 3.32 13.10
C ALA A 12 -21.97 3.95 12.65
N GLY A 13 -20.84 3.30 12.96
CA GLY A 13 -19.51 3.73 12.50
C GLY A 13 -19.38 3.73 10.98
N VAL A 14 -19.78 2.63 10.34
CA VAL A 14 -19.74 2.52 8.86
C VAL A 14 -20.65 3.56 8.22
N LEU A 15 -21.85 3.77 8.75
CA LEU A 15 -22.78 4.79 8.23
C LEU A 15 -22.21 6.20 8.34
N ALA A 16 -21.57 6.53 9.46
CA ALA A 16 -20.89 7.81 9.64
C ALA A 16 -19.75 8.01 8.63
N ALA A 17 -18.90 6.99 8.44
CA ALA A 17 -17.81 7.01 7.46
C ALA A 17 -18.34 7.19 6.03
N VAL A 18 -19.38 6.45 5.63
CA VAL A 18 -19.97 6.59 4.30
C VAL A 18 -20.58 7.97 4.09
N LYS A 19 -21.27 8.53 5.09
CA LYS A 19 -21.82 9.88 5.02
C LYS A 19 -20.72 10.92 4.85
N HIS A 20 -19.63 10.82 5.61
CA HIS A 20 -18.47 11.70 5.49
C HIS A 20 -17.86 11.63 4.09
N LEU A 21 -17.54 10.42 3.61
CA LEU A 21 -16.92 10.21 2.30
C LEU A 21 -17.81 10.59 1.10
N LYS A 22 -19.13 10.70 1.29
CA LYS A 22 -20.02 11.25 0.26
C LYS A 22 -19.91 12.77 0.14
N GLY A 23 -19.54 13.45 1.21
CA GLY A 23 -19.40 14.91 1.27
C GLY A 23 -17.97 15.42 1.16
N SER A 24 -16.97 14.55 1.31
CA SER A 24 -15.54 14.90 1.25
C SER A 24 -14.77 14.00 0.29
N SER A 25 -13.83 14.58 -0.47
CA SER A 25 -12.85 13.86 -1.28
C SER A 25 -11.43 14.01 -0.74
N GLU A 26 -11.22 14.82 0.29
CA GLU A 26 -9.90 15.23 0.78
C GLU A 26 -8.97 14.05 1.07
N GLU A 27 -9.46 13.03 1.76
CA GLU A 27 -8.66 11.85 2.12
C GLU A 27 -8.32 10.99 0.89
N ARG A 28 -9.24 10.92 -0.08
CA ARG A 28 -9.02 10.19 -1.33
C ARG A 28 -8.01 10.93 -2.22
N ASP A 29 -8.13 12.24 -2.30
CA ASP A 29 -7.24 13.08 -3.09
C ASP A 29 -5.83 13.07 -2.49
N ALA A 30 -5.71 13.17 -1.16
CA ALA A 30 -4.45 13.04 -0.44
C ALA A 30 -3.82 11.64 -0.63
N GLN A 31 -4.61 10.57 -0.62
CA GLN A 31 -4.12 9.22 -0.89
C GLN A 31 -3.59 9.09 -2.32
N GLN A 32 -4.30 9.62 -3.32
CA GLN A 32 -3.84 9.59 -4.71
C GLN A 32 -2.56 10.41 -4.91
N ALA A 33 -2.47 11.56 -4.26
CA ALA A 33 -1.27 12.39 -4.27
C ALA A 33 -0.06 11.64 -3.67
N ALA A 34 -0.24 11.00 -2.50
CA ALA A 34 0.80 10.19 -1.86
C ALA A 34 1.23 9.01 -2.75
N ALA A 35 0.29 8.33 -3.41
CA ALA A 35 0.60 7.24 -4.32
C ALA A 35 1.38 7.72 -5.55
N SER A 36 1.01 8.86 -6.10
CA SER A 36 1.70 9.47 -7.24
C SER A 36 3.12 9.90 -6.87
N ALA A 37 3.29 10.51 -5.70
CA ALA A 37 4.59 10.92 -5.18
C ALA A 37 5.51 9.70 -4.96
N LEU A 38 5.03 8.63 -4.34
CA LEU A 38 5.83 7.42 -4.12
C LEU A 38 6.22 6.74 -5.43
N LYS A 39 5.32 6.66 -6.41
CA LYS A 39 5.65 6.15 -7.76
C LYS A 39 6.77 6.95 -8.41
N ALA A 40 6.70 8.29 -8.33
CA ALA A 40 7.72 9.17 -8.88
C ALA A 40 9.07 8.99 -8.17
N LYS A 41 9.10 8.90 -6.84
CA LYS A 41 10.32 8.65 -6.06
C LYS A 41 10.97 7.30 -6.42
N PHE A 42 10.19 6.24 -6.50
CA PHE A 42 10.68 4.91 -6.89
C PHE A 42 11.24 4.91 -8.32
N ALA A 43 10.55 5.56 -9.26
CA ALA A 43 11.03 5.67 -10.63
C ALA A 43 12.32 6.49 -10.72
N ALA A 44 12.43 7.59 -9.98
CA ALA A 44 13.65 8.42 -9.92
C ALA A 44 14.84 7.66 -9.31
N ALA A 45 14.58 6.76 -8.36
CA ALA A 45 15.60 5.88 -7.77
C ALA A 45 15.96 4.67 -8.68
N GLY A 46 15.35 4.54 -9.85
CA GLY A 46 15.59 3.41 -10.76
C GLY A 46 14.99 2.09 -10.30
N LEU A 47 14.08 2.10 -9.33
CA LEU A 47 13.41 0.91 -8.84
C LEU A 47 12.37 0.40 -9.87
N PRO A 48 12.17 -0.92 -9.99
CA PRO A 48 11.29 -1.54 -10.98
C PRO A 48 9.81 -1.39 -10.62
N VAL A 49 9.33 -0.14 -10.50
CA VAL A 49 7.94 0.17 -10.23
C VAL A 49 7.05 -0.19 -11.43
N MET A 50 5.98 -0.91 -11.16
CA MET A 50 5.02 -1.29 -12.19
C MET A 50 4.00 -0.18 -12.42
N GLN A 51 3.49 -0.06 -13.65
CA GLN A 51 2.41 0.87 -13.94
C GLN A 51 1.13 0.50 -13.16
N SER A 52 0.52 1.50 -12.58
CA SER A 52 -0.75 1.37 -11.85
C SER A 52 -1.48 2.71 -11.87
N VAL A 53 -2.75 2.68 -12.22
CA VAL A 53 -3.65 3.85 -12.18
C VAL A 53 -4.33 4.04 -10.82
N THR A 54 -4.10 3.10 -9.89
CA THR A 54 -4.73 3.11 -8.56
C THR A 54 -3.77 3.68 -7.50
N HIS A 55 -4.24 3.74 -6.26
CA HIS A 55 -3.43 4.08 -5.08
C HIS A 55 -2.39 3.01 -4.71
N ILE A 56 -2.42 1.85 -5.36
CA ILE A 56 -1.43 0.79 -5.14
C ILE A 56 -0.16 1.10 -5.93
N VAL A 57 0.98 0.98 -5.28
CA VAL A 57 2.31 1.11 -5.87
C VAL A 57 3.00 -0.25 -5.86
N PRO A 58 2.93 -1.02 -6.96
CA PRO A 58 3.55 -2.33 -7.02
C PRO A 58 5.01 -2.20 -7.47
N LEU A 59 5.91 -2.90 -6.77
CA LEU A 59 7.33 -2.98 -7.09
C LEU A 59 7.70 -4.42 -7.46
N MET A 60 8.18 -4.64 -8.68
CA MET A 60 8.53 -5.97 -9.16
C MET A 60 9.76 -6.51 -8.44
N VAL A 61 9.71 -7.78 -8.02
CA VAL A 61 10.85 -8.49 -7.42
C VAL A 61 11.22 -9.76 -8.20
N GLY A 62 10.21 -10.52 -8.65
CA GLY A 62 10.37 -11.71 -9.49
C GLY A 62 10.84 -12.96 -8.76
N ASP A 63 10.98 -12.92 -7.42
CA ASP A 63 11.39 -14.05 -6.59
C ASP A 63 10.66 -14.01 -5.25
N PRO A 64 10.00 -15.11 -4.81
CA PRO A 64 9.19 -15.11 -3.60
C PRO A 64 10.01 -15.04 -2.31
N VAL A 65 11.20 -15.62 -2.29
CA VAL A 65 12.09 -15.60 -1.12
C VAL A 65 12.66 -14.22 -0.92
N ARG A 66 13.09 -13.59 -2.02
CA ARG A 66 13.60 -12.21 -2.01
C ARG A 66 12.50 -11.21 -1.61
N ALA A 67 11.29 -11.34 -2.16
CA ALA A 67 10.17 -10.47 -1.81
C ALA A 67 9.84 -10.55 -0.31
N LYS A 68 9.79 -11.77 0.25
CA LYS A 68 9.58 -11.96 1.69
C LYS A 68 10.72 -11.36 2.51
N LYS A 69 11.97 -11.59 2.14
CA LYS A 69 13.14 -11.08 2.85
C LYS A 69 13.18 -9.54 2.88
N ILE A 70 12.89 -8.89 1.76
CA ILE A 70 12.80 -7.42 1.69
C ILE A 70 11.70 -6.91 2.64
N SER A 71 10.53 -7.53 2.61
CA SER A 71 9.42 -7.17 3.50
C SER A 71 9.81 -7.30 4.98
N ASP A 72 10.50 -8.35 5.36
CA ASP A 72 10.95 -8.58 6.74
C ASP A 72 12.00 -7.54 7.19
N ILE A 73 12.95 -7.21 6.33
CA ILE A 73 13.96 -6.17 6.61
C ILE A 73 13.30 -4.80 6.77
N LEU A 74 12.42 -4.42 5.85
CA LEU A 74 11.70 -3.14 5.91
C LEU A 74 10.92 -3.01 7.21
N LEU A 75 10.29 -4.09 7.67
CA LEU A 75 9.57 -4.08 8.94
C LEU A 75 10.51 -4.01 10.14
N ALA A 76 11.58 -4.82 10.15
CA ALA A 76 12.46 -4.95 11.32
C ALA A 76 13.37 -3.73 11.53
N GLU A 77 13.89 -3.14 10.44
CA GLU A 77 14.91 -2.10 10.50
C GLU A 77 14.34 -0.69 10.29
N TYR A 78 13.25 -0.58 9.50
CA TYR A 78 12.65 0.71 9.14
C TYR A 78 11.22 0.90 9.66
N GLY A 79 10.65 -0.10 10.34
CA GLY A 79 9.26 -0.05 10.82
C GLY A 79 8.20 0.01 9.71
N ALA A 80 8.58 -0.25 8.47
CA ALA A 80 7.72 -0.17 7.31
C ALA A 80 7.12 -1.54 6.96
N TYR A 81 5.82 -1.71 7.23
CA TYR A 81 5.11 -2.92 6.81
C TYR A 81 4.75 -2.87 5.32
N VAL A 82 5.29 -3.82 4.57
CA VAL A 82 5.03 -3.95 3.13
C VAL A 82 4.58 -5.37 2.82
N GLN A 83 3.48 -5.51 2.09
CA GLN A 83 2.91 -6.82 1.75
C GLN A 83 3.63 -7.45 0.56
N PRO A 84 4.34 -8.58 0.73
CA PRO A 84 4.82 -9.37 -0.39
C PRO A 84 3.65 -10.12 -1.04
N ILE A 85 3.58 -10.07 -2.36
CA ILE A 85 2.57 -10.75 -3.17
C ILE A 85 3.26 -11.84 -3.98
N ASN A 86 3.02 -13.09 -3.60
CA ASN A 86 3.67 -14.27 -4.15
C ASN A 86 2.65 -15.20 -4.83
N PHE A 87 3.15 -16.23 -5.52
CA PHE A 87 2.32 -17.35 -5.96
C PHE A 87 1.54 -17.95 -4.75
N PRO A 88 0.26 -18.33 -4.90
CA PRO A 88 -0.54 -18.39 -6.14
C PRO A 88 -1.29 -17.09 -6.50
N THR A 89 -1.15 -16.02 -5.72
CA THR A 89 -1.85 -14.74 -5.98
C THR A 89 -1.40 -14.09 -7.29
N VAL A 90 -0.14 -14.28 -7.64
CA VAL A 90 0.45 -13.85 -8.92
C VAL A 90 1.21 -15.01 -9.57
N PRO A 91 1.38 -15.03 -10.90
CA PRO A 91 2.20 -16.03 -11.57
C PRO A 91 3.66 -16.03 -11.06
N ARG A 92 4.31 -17.20 -11.09
CA ARG A 92 5.73 -17.33 -10.73
C ARG A 92 6.60 -16.44 -11.63
N GLY A 93 7.61 -15.81 -11.04
CA GLY A 93 8.49 -14.84 -11.71
C GLY A 93 7.88 -13.44 -11.81
N THR A 94 6.70 -13.22 -11.23
CA THR A 94 6.05 -11.91 -11.17
C THR A 94 5.71 -11.48 -9.74
N GLU A 95 6.40 -12.07 -8.79
CA GLU A 95 6.31 -11.71 -7.38
C GLU A 95 6.70 -10.25 -7.19
N ARG A 96 5.99 -9.58 -6.29
CA ARG A 96 6.12 -8.12 -6.11
C ARG A 96 5.85 -7.69 -4.68
N LEU A 97 6.34 -6.52 -4.33
CA LEU A 97 5.94 -5.82 -3.11
C LEU A 97 4.76 -4.89 -3.44
N ARG A 98 3.79 -4.84 -2.55
CA ARG A 98 2.62 -3.97 -2.67
C ARG A 98 2.67 -2.87 -1.62
N PHE A 99 2.95 -1.66 -2.05
CA PHE A 99 2.88 -0.48 -1.20
C PHE A 99 1.50 0.17 -1.35
N THR A 100 0.97 0.63 -0.24
CA THR A 100 -0.35 1.30 -0.16
C THR A 100 -0.20 2.57 0.67
N PRO A 101 0.41 3.63 0.12
CA PRO A 101 0.53 4.88 0.82
C PRO A 101 -0.85 5.47 1.11
N GLY A 102 -0.97 6.12 2.25
CA GLY A 102 -2.20 6.79 2.68
C GLY A 102 -1.91 8.22 3.08
N PRO A 103 -2.95 9.01 3.43
CA PRO A 103 -2.81 10.43 3.75
C PRO A 103 -1.86 10.75 4.91
N ALA A 104 -1.66 9.78 5.81
CA ALA A 104 -0.79 9.94 6.97
C ALA A 104 0.70 9.71 6.68
N HIS A 105 1.05 9.19 5.50
CA HIS A 105 2.45 8.98 5.13
C HIS A 105 3.07 10.28 4.63
N THR A 106 4.08 10.76 5.35
CA THR A 106 4.78 12.00 5.03
C THR A 106 5.80 11.80 3.91
N GLU A 107 6.24 12.90 3.29
CA GLU A 107 7.33 12.85 2.31
C GLU A 107 8.61 12.26 2.88
N ALA A 108 8.97 12.62 4.12
CA ALA A 108 10.14 12.10 4.80
C ALA A 108 10.10 10.57 4.95
N MET A 109 8.93 10.00 5.32
CA MET A 109 8.74 8.55 5.38
C MET A 109 8.90 7.88 4.01
N MET A 110 8.41 8.54 2.94
CA MET A 110 8.55 8.03 1.58
C MET A 110 10.01 8.10 1.08
N ASP A 111 10.76 9.12 1.48
CA ASP A 111 12.19 9.26 1.16
C ASP A 111 13.01 8.22 1.88
N GLU A 112 12.77 8.00 3.17
CA GLU A 112 13.41 6.95 3.97
C GLU A 112 13.13 5.57 3.38
N LEU A 113 11.88 5.27 3.06
CA LEU A 113 11.49 4.02 2.41
C LEU A 113 12.16 3.82 1.05
N THR A 114 12.26 4.89 0.25
CA THR A 114 12.91 4.83 -1.07
C THR A 114 14.41 4.57 -0.94
N SER A 115 15.04 5.13 0.10
CA SER A 115 16.46 4.95 0.37
C SER A 115 16.79 3.56 0.94
N ALA A 116 15.81 2.92 1.59
CA ALA A 116 15.95 1.58 2.17
C ALA A 116 15.83 0.46 1.12
N LEU A 117 15.30 0.75 -0.07
CA LEU A 117 15.07 -0.21 -1.16
C LEU A 117 16.20 -0.23 -2.18
#